data_e1798a9a3897ff17a320f19bcb31ffb0
#
_entry.id   e1798a9a3897ff17a320f19bcb31ffb0
#
_cell.length_a   1.000
_cell.length_b   1.000
_cell.length_c   1.000
_cell.angle_alpha   90.00
_cell.angle_beta   90.00
_cell.angle_gamma   90.00
#
_symmetry.space_group_name_H-M   'P 1'
#
loop_
_entity.id
_entity.type
_entity.pdbx_description
1 polymer ?
#
loop_
_entity_poly.entity_id
_entity_poly.type
_entity_poly.pdbx_seq_one_letter_code
_entity_poly.pdbx_strand_id
1 'polypeptide(L)'
;MIPKIIHLCWFSEESFPVEIKICLASWKRILPDYTIRLWTYADALAIGCDYVSEALSVKKWAFAADVIRFYAIYKEGGIYMDSDMLLKKRFDEFIPEHGFATFNECWGTVLLQAAFLIGEQGNSFCEEVFSYYKQRHFLLPDGSFDMLISPKIMVMVAEKRGYKREDIEQHLGEDVVIYSGCYVSVSYTHLTLPT
;
A
#
# COMPACT_ATOMS: atom_id res chain seq x y z
N MET A 1 5.68 -18.14 3.44
CA MET A 1 4.75 -18.22 2.25
C MET A 1 3.73 -17.10 2.36
N ILE A 2 3.56 -16.33 1.28
CA ILE A 2 2.64 -15.19 1.22
C ILE A 2 1.21 -15.69 0.98
N PRO A 3 0.25 -15.36 1.86
CA PRO A 3 -1.12 -15.84 1.71
C PRO A 3 -1.86 -15.16 0.56
N LYS A 4 -2.79 -15.87 -0.06
CA LYS A 4 -3.63 -15.36 -1.15
C LYS A 4 -4.78 -14.49 -0.62
N ILE A 5 -4.43 -13.39 0.02
CA ILE A 5 -5.33 -12.38 0.55
C ILE A 5 -5.00 -11.06 -0.13
N ILE A 6 -6.00 -10.36 -0.64
CA ILE A 6 -5.89 -8.99 -1.15
C ILE A 6 -6.54 -8.05 -0.15
N HIS A 7 -5.75 -7.17 0.44
CA HIS A 7 -6.22 -6.12 1.34
C HIS A 7 -6.54 -4.86 0.56
N LEU A 8 -7.67 -4.23 0.87
CA LEU A 8 -7.99 -2.87 0.41
C LEU A 8 -8.63 -2.06 1.53
N CYS A 9 -8.50 -0.75 1.47
CA CYS A 9 -9.12 0.18 2.41
C CYS A 9 -10.33 0.87 1.78
N TRP A 10 -11.42 0.98 2.57
CA TRP A 10 -12.56 1.82 2.22
C TRP A 10 -13.22 2.31 3.53
N PHE A 11 -13.03 3.59 3.83
CA PHE A 11 -13.44 4.16 5.13
C PHE A 11 -14.75 4.96 5.04
N SER A 12 -15.28 5.18 3.84
CA SER A 12 -16.57 5.82 3.63
C SER A 12 -17.70 4.80 3.87
N GLU A 13 -18.85 5.28 4.38
CA GLU A 13 -20.09 4.51 4.44
C GLU A 13 -20.79 4.44 3.06
N GLU A 14 -20.34 5.24 2.09
CA GLU A 14 -20.88 5.24 0.75
C GLU A 14 -20.50 3.97 0.00
N SER A 15 -21.39 3.55 -0.88
CA SER A 15 -21.11 2.43 -1.78
C SER A 15 -19.97 2.77 -2.75
N PHE A 16 -19.21 1.77 -3.16
CA PHE A 16 -18.14 1.96 -4.14
C PHE A 16 -18.68 2.65 -5.42
N PRO A 17 -17.99 3.68 -5.92
CA PRO A 17 -18.23 4.24 -7.27
C PRO A 17 -18.11 3.18 -8.35
N VAL A 18 -18.64 3.47 -9.53
CA VAL A 18 -18.66 2.51 -10.66
C VAL A 18 -17.25 2.09 -11.07
N GLU A 19 -16.30 3.04 -11.07
CA GLU A 19 -14.89 2.83 -11.42
C GLU A 19 -14.25 1.82 -10.47
N ILE A 20 -14.47 1.98 -9.17
CA ILE A 20 -13.95 1.06 -8.15
C ILE A 20 -14.60 -0.33 -8.30
N LYS A 21 -15.90 -0.40 -8.58
CA LYS A 21 -16.57 -1.68 -8.85
C LYS A 21 -15.98 -2.41 -10.06
N ILE A 22 -15.58 -1.68 -11.10
CA ILE A 22 -14.91 -2.25 -12.29
C ILE A 22 -13.52 -2.81 -11.88
N CYS A 23 -12.76 -2.07 -11.10
CA CYS A 23 -11.47 -2.53 -10.59
C CYS A 23 -11.62 -3.81 -9.76
N LEU A 24 -12.51 -3.82 -8.78
CA LEU A 24 -12.76 -5.01 -7.94
C LEU A 24 -13.30 -6.21 -8.73
N ALA A 25 -14.11 -5.97 -9.77
CA ALA A 25 -14.55 -7.04 -10.66
C ALA A 25 -13.39 -7.64 -11.46
N SER A 26 -12.40 -6.81 -11.86
CA SER A 26 -11.18 -7.29 -12.52
C SER A 26 -10.37 -8.22 -11.62
N TRP A 27 -10.26 -7.89 -10.31
CA TRP A 27 -9.55 -8.72 -9.34
C TRP A 27 -10.21 -10.09 -9.18
N LYS A 28 -11.54 -10.12 -8.98
CA LYS A 28 -12.29 -11.38 -8.84
C LYS A 28 -12.21 -12.25 -10.08
N ARG A 29 -12.15 -11.65 -11.26
CA ARG A 29 -12.03 -12.37 -12.54
C ARG A 29 -10.65 -12.97 -12.75
N ILE A 30 -9.59 -12.21 -12.43
CA ILE A 30 -8.19 -12.57 -12.73
C ILE A 30 -7.58 -13.40 -11.61
N LEU A 31 -8.02 -13.16 -10.37
CA LEU A 31 -7.52 -13.80 -9.15
C LEU A 31 -8.67 -14.49 -8.38
N PRO A 32 -9.39 -15.46 -8.98
CA PRO A 32 -10.52 -16.12 -8.32
C PRO A 32 -10.11 -16.97 -7.11
N ASP A 33 -8.83 -17.26 -6.97
CA ASP A 33 -8.19 -18.00 -5.90
C ASP A 33 -7.70 -17.12 -4.73
N TYR A 34 -7.95 -15.80 -4.80
CA TYR A 34 -7.64 -14.86 -3.72
C TYR A 34 -8.89 -14.45 -2.95
N THR A 35 -8.74 -14.30 -1.64
CA THR A 35 -9.77 -13.69 -0.77
C THR A 35 -9.53 -12.18 -0.68
N ILE A 36 -10.60 -11.39 -0.81
CA ILE A 36 -10.54 -9.93 -0.64
C ILE A 36 -10.90 -9.57 0.80
N ARG A 37 -9.99 -8.91 1.50
CA ARG A 37 -10.15 -8.37 2.85
C ARG A 37 -10.33 -6.86 2.78
N LEU A 38 -11.55 -6.41 3.07
CA LEU A 38 -11.87 -4.98 3.18
C LEU A 38 -11.52 -4.48 4.58
N TRP A 39 -10.72 -3.43 4.67
CA TRP A 39 -10.45 -2.66 5.88
C TRP A 39 -11.41 -1.49 5.95
N THR A 40 -12.35 -1.54 6.89
CA THR A 40 -13.36 -0.54 7.13
C THR A 40 -12.86 0.55 8.09
N TYR A 41 -13.66 1.59 8.28
CA TYR A 41 -13.43 2.63 9.29
C TYR A 41 -13.26 2.03 10.70
N ALA A 42 -14.12 1.07 11.06
CA ALA A 42 -14.07 0.41 12.36
C ALA A 42 -12.80 -0.46 12.53
N ASP A 43 -12.41 -1.20 11.49
CA ASP A 43 -11.16 -1.96 11.50
C ASP A 43 -9.95 -1.04 11.70
N ALA A 44 -9.93 0.11 11.00
CA ALA A 44 -8.83 1.05 11.08
C ALA A 44 -8.70 1.71 12.47
N LEU A 45 -9.81 2.04 13.12
CA LEU A 45 -9.80 2.52 14.51
C LEU A 45 -9.30 1.46 15.50
N ALA A 46 -9.66 0.20 15.26
CA ALA A 46 -9.31 -0.91 16.15
C ALA A 46 -7.80 -1.20 16.23
N ILE A 47 -6.99 -0.69 15.30
CA ILE A 47 -5.53 -0.89 15.36
C ILE A 47 -4.84 -0.08 16.47
N GLY A 48 -5.52 0.95 17.03
CA GLY A 48 -5.01 1.76 18.13
C GLY A 48 -3.80 2.63 17.75
N CYS A 49 -3.84 3.27 16.58
CA CYS A 49 -2.82 4.20 16.09
C CYS A 49 -3.39 5.62 16.01
N ASP A 50 -2.81 6.55 16.78
CA ASP A 50 -3.30 7.94 16.88
C ASP A 50 -3.28 8.62 15.50
N TYR A 51 -2.22 8.44 14.72
CA TYR A 51 -2.14 8.98 13.36
C TYR A 51 -3.35 8.57 12.49
N VAL A 52 -3.76 7.31 12.58
CA VAL A 52 -4.92 6.79 11.83
C VAL A 52 -6.22 7.39 12.34
N SER A 53 -6.47 7.38 13.64
CA SER A 53 -7.70 7.92 14.23
C SER A 53 -7.86 9.41 13.95
N GLU A 54 -6.79 10.16 14.01
CA GLU A 54 -6.75 11.60 13.68
C GLU A 54 -7.03 11.84 12.19
N ALA A 55 -6.35 11.11 11.28
CA ALA A 55 -6.59 11.23 9.84
C ALA A 55 -8.05 10.88 9.47
N LEU A 56 -8.60 9.83 10.09
CA LEU A 56 -10.00 9.44 9.91
C LEU A 56 -10.97 10.52 10.40
N SER A 57 -10.70 11.14 11.55
CA SER A 57 -11.57 12.17 12.16
C SER A 57 -11.77 13.38 11.26
N VAL A 58 -10.78 13.70 10.44
CA VAL A 58 -10.80 14.83 9.49
C VAL A 58 -11.02 14.38 8.04
N LYS A 59 -11.44 13.11 7.83
CA LYS A 59 -11.75 12.49 6.51
C LYS A 59 -10.56 12.52 5.53
N LYS A 60 -9.36 12.47 6.03
CA LYS A 60 -8.14 12.33 5.21
C LYS A 60 -7.83 10.84 4.97
N TRP A 61 -8.74 10.18 4.25
CA TRP A 61 -8.78 8.73 4.05
C TRP A 61 -7.48 8.15 3.48
N ALA A 62 -6.84 8.85 2.54
CA ALA A 62 -5.59 8.40 1.94
C ALA A 62 -4.46 8.25 2.98
N PHE A 63 -4.34 9.17 3.95
CA PHE A 63 -3.33 9.10 5.00
C PHE A 63 -3.61 8.00 6.02
N ALA A 64 -4.86 7.71 6.31
CA ALA A 64 -5.21 6.52 7.11
C ALA A 64 -4.85 5.23 6.36
N ALA A 65 -5.15 5.15 5.05
CA ALA A 65 -4.80 4.01 4.22
C ALA A 65 -3.28 3.82 4.12
N ASP A 66 -2.50 4.91 4.11
CA ASP A 66 -1.03 4.86 4.12
C ASP A 66 -0.45 4.08 5.32
N VAL A 67 -1.16 4.04 6.43
CA VAL A 67 -0.78 3.24 7.60
C VAL A 67 -1.31 1.82 7.52
N ILE A 68 -2.62 1.69 7.18
CA ILE A 68 -3.32 0.40 7.18
C ILE A 68 -2.69 -0.59 6.21
N ARG A 69 -2.19 -0.14 5.05
CA ARG A 69 -1.55 -1.03 4.07
C ARG A 69 -0.35 -1.80 4.64
N PHE A 70 0.48 -1.15 5.46
CA PHE A 70 1.62 -1.80 6.11
C PHE A 70 1.20 -2.64 7.31
N TYR A 71 0.25 -2.14 8.10
CA TYR A 71 -0.31 -2.91 9.19
C TYR A 71 -0.94 -4.22 8.71
N ALA A 72 -1.72 -4.19 7.63
CA ALA A 72 -2.38 -5.35 7.04
C ALA A 72 -1.36 -6.43 6.62
N ILE A 73 -0.34 -6.04 5.85
CA ILE A 73 0.72 -6.94 5.42
C ILE A 73 1.50 -7.49 6.64
N TYR A 74 1.86 -6.62 7.58
CA TYR A 74 2.57 -7.06 8.79
C TYR A 74 1.76 -8.07 9.61
N LYS A 75 0.44 -7.84 9.78
CA LYS A 75 -0.42 -8.68 10.63
C LYS A 75 -0.90 -9.96 9.95
N GLU A 76 -1.23 -9.91 8.69
CA GLU A 76 -1.91 -11.01 8.01
C GLU A 76 -1.09 -11.56 6.82
N GLY A 77 -0.09 -10.81 6.34
CA GLY A 77 0.57 -11.10 5.07
C GLY A 77 -0.38 -10.92 3.88
N GLY A 78 0.09 -11.17 2.67
CA GLY A 78 -0.71 -11.08 1.47
C GLY A 78 -0.34 -9.92 0.58
N ILE A 79 -1.32 -9.40 -0.13
CA ILE A 79 -1.18 -8.35 -1.13
C ILE A 79 -2.02 -7.14 -0.68
N TYR A 80 -1.45 -5.94 -0.67
CA TYR A 80 -2.25 -4.72 -0.58
C TYR A 80 -2.42 -4.13 -1.97
N MET A 81 -3.63 -3.72 -2.29
CA MET A 81 -3.93 -3.00 -3.53
C MET A 81 -4.85 -1.81 -3.24
N ASP A 82 -4.52 -0.64 -3.79
CA ASP A 82 -5.45 0.50 -3.78
C ASP A 82 -6.71 0.15 -4.58
N SER A 83 -7.86 0.61 -4.12
CA SER A 83 -9.18 0.21 -4.67
C SER A 83 -9.40 0.58 -6.14
N ASP A 84 -8.66 1.56 -6.65
CA ASP A 84 -8.73 2.07 -8.03
C ASP A 84 -7.77 1.36 -9.00
N MET A 85 -7.10 0.30 -8.57
CA MET A 85 -6.22 -0.49 -9.43
C MET A 85 -7.02 -1.43 -10.34
N LEU A 86 -6.90 -1.23 -11.65
CA LEU A 86 -7.45 -2.14 -12.65
C LEU A 86 -6.45 -3.25 -12.98
N LEU A 87 -6.80 -4.49 -12.63
CA LEU A 87 -5.95 -5.64 -12.92
C LEU A 87 -6.20 -6.16 -14.35
N LYS A 88 -5.14 -6.32 -15.13
CA LYS A 88 -5.20 -6.81 -16.52
C LYS A 88 -4.71 -8.26 -16.65
N LYS A 89 -3.74 -8.66 -15.83
CA LYS A 89 -3.15 -10.00 -15.79
C LYS A 89 -2.79 -10.39 -14.35
N ARG A 90 -2.49 -11.66 -14.11
CA ARG A 90 -1.94 -12.13 -12.84
C ARG A 90 -0.54 -11.54 -12.63
N PHE A 91 -0.13 -11.52 -11.37
CA PHE A 91 1.17 -10.99 -10.93
C PHE A 91 2.00 -12.01 -10.13
N ASP A 92 1.70 -13.30 -10.30
CA ASP A 92 2.36 -14.38 -9.54
C ASP A 92 3.89 -14.35 -9.70
N GLU A 93 4.39 -13.87 -10.83
CA GLU A 93 5.81 -13.70 -11.13
C GLU A 93 6.55 -12.72 -10.22
N PHE A 94 5.82 -11.81 -9.54
CA PHE A 94 6.38 -10.82 -8.62
C PHE A 94 6.22 -11.20 -7.16
N ILE A 95 5.62 -12.36 -6.85
CA ILE A 95 5.46 -12.83 -5.48
C ILE A 95 6.76 -13.48 -5.03
N PRO A 96 7.51 -12.89 -4.10
CA PRO A 96 8.73 -13.51 -3.60
C PRO A 96 8.40 -14.76 -2.77
N GLU A 97 9.35 -15.65 -2.65
CA GLU A 97 9.20 -16.84 -1.81
C GLU A 97 9.02 -16.46 -0.34
N HIS A 98 9.76 -15.43 0.10
CA HIS A 98 9.75 -14.87 1.45
C HIS A 98 9.82 -13.35 1.41
N GLY A 99 9.52 -12.71 2.54
CA GLY A 99 9.77 -11.30 2.79
C GLY A 99 8.75 -10.37 2.16
N PHE A 100 9.23 -9.32 1.51
CA PHE A 100 8.43 -8.20 0.99
C PHE A 100 8.84 -7.83 -0.42
N ALA A 101 7.88 -7.45 -1.25
CA ALA A 101 8.13 -6.90 -2.57
C ALA A 101 7.23 -5.70 -2.88
N THR A 102 7.80 -4.76 -3.63
CA THR A 102 7.10 -3.63 -4.23
C THR A 102 7.82 -3.20 -5.51
N PHE A 103 7.43 -2.07 -6.08
CA PHE A 103 7.95 -1.55 -7.34
C PHE A 103 8.50 -0.14 -7.16
N ASN A 104 9.41 0.27 -8.02
CA ASN A 104 9.74 1.67 -8.17
C ASN A 104 8.56 2.44 -8.76
N GLU A 105 8.45 3.71 -8.41
CA GLU A 105 7.48 4.66 -8.97
C GLU A 105 8.20 5.91 -9.44
N CYS A 106 8.09 6.23 -10.74
CA CYS A 106 8.85 7.29 -11.38
C CYS A 106 7.96 8.48 -11.75
N TRP A 107 7.92 9.49 -10.90
CA TRP A 107 7.21 10.75 -11.13
C TRP A 107 8.17 11.94 -10.92
N GLY A 108 9.10 12.13 -11.86
CA GLY A 108 10.14 13.15 -11.75
C GLY A 108 11.26 12.81 -10.74
N THR A 109 10.99 11.97 -9.76
CA THR A 109 11.95 11.33 -8.86
C THR A 109 11.56 9.87 -8.67
N VAL A 110 12.53 9.02 -8.33
CA VAL A 110 12.24 7.61 -8.05
C VAL A 110 11.84 7.47 -6.59
N LEU A 111 10.61 7.00 -6.38
CA LEU A 111 10.04 6.62 -5.09
C LEU A 111 9.68 5.13 -5.12
N LEU A 112 9.06 4.64 -4.03
CA LEU A 112 8.51 3.28 -3.97
C LEU A 112 6.99 3.33 -4.09
N GLN A 113 6.44 2.41 -4.90
CA GLN A 113 5.02 2.26 -5.13
C GLN A 113 4.32 1.77 -3.86
N ALA A 114 3.40 2.57 -3.31
CA ALA A 114 2.65 2.21 -2.12
C ALA A 114 1.26 1.61 -2.42
N ALA A 115 0.74 1.79 -3.64
CA ALA A 115 -0.58 1.28 -4.03
C ALA A 115 -0.60 -0.23 -4.29
N PHE A 116 0.58 -0.87 -4.42
CA PHE A 116 0.71 -2.30 -4.64
C PHE A 116 1.89 -2.86 -3.83
N LEU A 117 1.57 -3.62 -2.78
CA LEU A 117 2.54 -4.21 -1.86
C LEU A 117 2.29 -5.71 -1.75
N ILE A 118 3.37 -6.49 -1.64
CA ILE A 118 3.35 -7.94 -1.47
C ILE A 118 4.20 -8.26 -0.25
N GLY A 119 3.71 -9.08 0.69
CA GLY A 119 4.55 -9.44 1.83
C GLY A 119 4.02 -10.59 2.66
N GLU A 120 4.94 -11.25 3.34
CA GLU A 120 4.58 -12.26 4.33
C GLU A 120 4.19 -11.64 5.67
N GLN A 121 3.47 -12.38 6.47
CA GLN A 121 3.12 -11.99 7.84
C GLN A 121 4.40 -11.83 8.68
N GLY A 122 4.44 -10.78 9.51
CA GLY A 122 5.59 -10.48 10.37
C GLY A 122 6.78 -9.85 9.62
N ASN A 123 6.58 -9.41 8.38
CA ASN A 123 7.65 -8.81 7.59
C ASN A 123 8.25 -7.56 8.25
N SER A 124 9.56 -7.53 8.37
CA SER A 124 10.31 -6.49 9.07
C SER A 124 10.24 -5.12 8.38
N PHE A 125 10.13 -5.08 7.05
CA PHE A 125 9.99 -3.83 6.31
C PHE A 125 8.64 -3.14 6.63
N CYS A 126 7.56 -3.90 6.58
CA CYS A 126 6.22 -3.40 6.92
C CYS A 126 6.12 -2.99 8.39
N GLU A 127 6.74 -3.75 9.30
CA GLU A 127 6.80 -3.40 10.72
C GLU A 127 7.51 -2.06 10.95
N GLU A 128 8.65 -1.84 10.30
CA GLU A 128 9.43 -0.59 10.45
C GLU A 128 8.65 0.62 9.92
N VAL A 129 8.01 0.49 8.74
CA VAL A 129 7.16 1.57 8.18
C VAL A 129 5.95 1.84 9.07
N PHE A 130 5.27 0.81 9.56
CA PHE A 130 4.14 0.96 10.48
C PHE A 130 4.57 1.60 11.80
N SER A 131 5.70 1.18 12.37
CA SER A 131 6.25 1.72 13.61
C SER A 131 6.61 3.20 13.50
N TYR A 132 7.03 3.64 12.32
CA TYR A 132 7.28 5.06 12.04
C TYR A 132 6.01 5.89 12.24
N TYR A 133 4.86 5.42 11.73
CA TYR A 133 3.56 6.10 11.91
C TYR A 133 3.05 6.04 13.35
N LYS A 134 3.25 4.95 14.06
CA LYS A 134 2.81 4.80 15.47
C LYS A 134 3.41 5.85 16.41
N GLN A 135 4.53 6.44 16.07
CA GLN A 135 5.23 7.44 16.87
C GLN A 135 4.86 8.88 16.46
N ARG A 136 3.87 9.05 15.59
CA ARG A 136 3.50 10.35 15.00
C ARG A 136 2.03 10.67 15.21
N HIS A 137 1.72 11.95 15.11
CA HIS A 137 0.37 12.47 15.04
C HIS A 137 0.12 13.02 13.65
N PHE A 138 -1.09 12.80 13.12
CA PHE A 138 -1.54 13.40 11.86
C PHE A 138 -1.92 14.88 12.07
N LEU A 139 -2.54 15.19 13.23
CA LEU A 139 -2.86 16.54 13.63
C LEU A 139 -1.69 17.15 14.40
N LEU A 140 -1.07 18.19 13.84
CA LEU A 140 0.06 18.84 14.48
C LEU A 140 -0.41 19.92 15.47
N PRO A 141 0.43 20.29 16.48
CA PRO A 141 0.05 21.27 17.50
C PRO A 141 -0.31 22.66 16.97
N ASP A 142 0.17 23.02 15.78
CA ASP A 142 -0.14 24.29 15.10
C ASP A 142 -1.44 24.25 14.28
N GLY A 143 -2.17 23.11 14.30
CA GLY A 143 -3.39 22.89 13.56
C GLY A 143 -3.18 22.44 12.10
N SER A 144 -1.96 22.31 11.64
CA SER A 144 -1.64 21.73 10.33
C SER A 144 -1.69 20.20 10.35
N PHE A 145 -1.54 19.57 9.18
CA PHE A 145 -1.51 18.13 9.03
C PHE A 145 -0.09 17.64 8.67
N ASP A 146 0.27 16.47 9.21
CA ASP A 146 1.46 15.75 8.76
C ASP A 146 1.21 15.14 7.38
N MET A 147 1.66 15.82 6.34
CA MET A 147 1.45 15.46 4.93
C MET A 147 2.55 14.53 4.38
N LEU A 148 3.30 13.83 5.25
CA LEU A 148 4.33 12.91 4.81
C LEU A 148 3.70 11.62 4.28
N ILE A 149 3.83 11.40 2.98
CA ILE A 149 3.24 10.25 2.27
C ILE A 149 4.06 8.97 2.45
N SER A 150 3.40 7.83 2.41
CA SER A 150 4.03 6.51 2.60
C SER A 150 5.16 6.18 1.61
N PRO A 151 5.13 6.55 0.32
CA PRO A 151 6.27 6.34 -0.58
C PRO A 151 7.59 6.92 -0.08
N LYS A 152 7.57 8.09 0.58
CA LYS A 152 8.76 8.71 1.15
C LYS A 152 9.28 7.95 2.37
N ILE A 153 8.39 7.49 3.23
CA ILE A 153 8.76 6.68 4.41
C ILE A 153 9.35 5.34 3.97
N MET A 154 8.73 4.70 2.97
CA MET A 154 9.25 3.47 2.37
C MET A 154 10.68 3.65 1.87
N VAL A 155 10.94 4.74 1.14
CA VAL A 155 12.30 5.07 0.66
C VAL A 155 13.26 5.24 1.83
N MET A 156 12.88 5.97 2.90
CA MET A 156 13.74 6.15 4.08
C MET A 156 14.09 4.81 4.76
N VAL A 157 13.15 3.87 4.83
CA VAL A 157 13.35 2.53 5.37
C VAL A 157 14.22 1.69 4.43
N ALA A 158 13.98 1.76 3.12
CA ALA A 158 14.72 1.02 2.10
C ALA A 158 16.18 1.51 1.99
N GLU A 159 16.43 2.82 2.07
CA GLU A 159 17.79 3.40 2.01
C GLU A 159 18.69 2.92 3.16
N LYS A 160 18.14 2.69 4.37
CA LYS A 160 18.87 2.05 5.47
C LYS A 160 19.32 0.62 5.16
N ARG A 161 18.65 -0.04 4.19
CA ARG A 161 18.93 -1.39 3.71
C ARG A 161 19.73 -1.41 2.41
N GLY A 162 20.21 -0.25 1.95
CA GLY A 162 21.06 -0.11 0.76
C GLY A 162 20.31 0.18 -0.54
N TYR A 163 19.02 0.52 -0.49
CA TYR A 163 18.24 0.94 -1.66
C TYR A 163 18.86 2.18 -2.33
N LYS A 164 18.91 2.16 -3.64
CA LYS A 164 19.29 3.30 -4.47
C LYS A 164 18.07 3.77 -5.26
N ARG A 165 17.88 5.06 -5.40
CA ARG A 165 16.78 5.68 -6.15
C ARG A 165 17.01 5.57 -7.67
N GLU A 166 17.06 4.34 -8.14
CA GLU A 166 17.24 3.98 -9.55
C GLU A 166 16.10 3.04 -9.94
N ASP A 167 15.53 3.23 -11.15
CA ASP A 167 14.44 2.38 -11.64
C ASP A 167 14.97 1.05 -12.20
N ILE A 168 15.59 0.27 -11.33
CA ILE A 168 16.07 -1.08 -11.60
C ILE A 168 15.56 -2.05 -10.52
N GLU A 169 15.61 -3.33 -10.82
CA GLU A 169 15.36 -4.35 -9.81
C GLU A 169 16.48 -4.35 -8.77
N GLN A 170 16.12 -4.35 -7.48
CA GLN A 170 17.04 -4.35 -6.36
C GLN A 170 16.62 -5.35 -5.29
N HIS A 171 17.60 -6.08 -4.76
CA HIS A 171 17.44 -6.97 -3.62
C HIS A 171 18.11 -6.33 -2.40
N LEU A 172 17.32 -6.06 -1.35
CA LEU A 172 17.79 -5.42 -0.12
C LEU A 172 17.85 -6.49 0.98
N GLY A 173 19.03 -7.01 1.24
CA GLY A 173 19.21 -8.19 2.07
C GLY A 173 18.58 -9.43 1.42
N GLU A 174 18.06 -10.32 2.26
CA GLU A 174 17.47 -11.60 1.82
C GLU A 174 15.92 -11.53 1.70
N ASP A 175 15.30 -10.47 2.23
CA ASP A 175 13.86 -10.42 2.48
C ASP A 175 13.10 -9.27 1.81
N VAL A 176 13.77 -8.40 1.01
CA VAL A 176 13.10 -7.30 0.32
C VAL A 176 13.51 -7.23 -1.14
N VAL A 177 12.54 -7.27 -2.04
CA VAL A 177 12.72 -7.10 -3.48
C VAL A 177 11.98 -5.85 -3.95
N ILE A 178 12.67 -5.01 -4.69
CA ILE A 178 12.10 -3.82 -5.34
C ILE A 178 12.23 -4.01 -6.84
N TYR A 179 11.11 -4.18 -7.52
CA TYR A 179 11.08 -4.33 -8.97
C TYR A 179 11.12 -2.99 -9.69
N SER A 180 11.51 -2.98 -10.97
CA SER A 180 11.39 -1.79 -11.81
C SER A 180 9.93 -1.35 -11.94
N GLY A 181 9.70 -0.04 -11.94
CA GLY A 181 8.37 0.57 -12.09
C GLY A 181 7.75 0.32 -13.46
N CYS A 182 8.54 -0.07 -14.47
CA CYS A 182 8.03 -0.36 -15.82
C CYS A 182 6.97 -1.48 -15.85
N TYR A 183 6.95 -2.38 -14.87
CA TYR A 183 5.96 -3.46 -14.79
C TYR A 183 4.56 -2.98 -14.35
N VAL A 184 4.48 -1.87 -13.61
CA VAL A 184 3.22 -1.34 -13.03
C VAL A 184 2.79 -0.02 -13.66
N SER A 185 3.71 0.83 -14.11
CA SER A 185 3.42 2.17 -14.63
C SER A 185 2.65 2.19 -15.95
N VAL A 186 2.71 1.13 -16.73
CA VAL A 186 2.00 0.98 -18.03
C VAL A 186 0.49 0.79 -17.85
N SER A 187 0.00 0.59 -16.61
CA SER A 187 -1.41 0.30 -16.34
C SER A 187 -2.20 1.48 -15.79
N TYR A 188 -1.54 2.57 -15.42
CA TYR A 188 -2.22 3.80 -15.01
C TYR A 188 -2.70 4.60 -16.21
N THR A 189 -3.75 4.16 -16.85
CA THR A 189 -4.65 5.12 -17.48
C THR A 189 -5.37 5.80 -16.33
N HIS A 190 -4.91 7.00 -15.99
CA HIS A 190 -5.73 7.92 -15.23
C HIS A 190 -7.06 8.01 -15.93
N LEU A 191 -8.11 7.43 -15.36
CA LEU A 191 -9.45 7.89 -15.60
C LEU A 191 -9.47 9.30 -14.99
N THR A 192 -9.11 10.30 -15.79
CA THR A 192 -9.41 11.69 -15.46
C THR A 192 -10.92 11.74 -15.37
N LEU A 193 -11.42 11.85 -14.13
CA LEU A 193 -12.81 12.19 -13.91
C LEU A 193 -13.07 13.51 -14.64
N PRO A 194 -14.12 13.62 -15.46
CA PRO A 194 -14.55 14.89 -15.98
C PRO A 194 -14.90 15.77 -14.78
N THR A 195 -14.29 16.96 -14.76
CA THR A 195 -14.59 18.05 -13.82
C THR A 195 -16.05 18.46 -13.86
#